data_4f79e26b64941e20c550eb410024980f
#
_entry.id   4f79e26b64941e20c550eb410024980f
#
_cell.length_a   1.000
_cell.length_b   1.000
_cell.length_c   1.000
_cell.angle_alpha   90.00
_cell.angle_beta   90.00
_cell.angle_gamma   90.00
#
_symmetry.space_group_name_H-M   'P 1'
#
loop_
_entity.id
_entity.type
_entity.pdbx_description
1 polymer ?
#
loop_
_entity_poly.entity_id
_entity_poly.type
_entity_poly.pdbx_seq_one_letter_code
_entity_poly.pdbx_strand_id
1 'polypeptide(L)'
;MKEQLKKAKAIIEGYDGPAVRVMEVCGTHTHEIFHLGVRKILPPQVELISGPGCPVCVTPADFIDEAVWLALEKNVTICTFGDLVRVPGSTKSLADARSLGGKIQMVYSPMDAFEYAKEHKDEQVVFLSVGFETTTPASCLSVKMAKEAGLTNYALP
;
A
#
# COMPACT_ATOMS: atom_id res chain seq x y z
N MET A 1 12.68 27.14 1.83
CA MET A 1 11.46 26.49 1.26
C MET A 1 10.79 27.34 0.18
N LYS A 2 10.29 28.55 0.44
CA LYS A 2 9.61 29.39 -0.59
C LYS A 2 10.47 29.69 -1.83
N GLU A 3 11.77 29.86 -1.70
CA GLU A 3 12.67 30.16 -2.81
C GLU A 3 12.95 28.91 -3.69
N GLN A 4 13.05 27.74 -3.08
CA GLN A 4 13.18 26.46 -3.81
C GLN A 4 11.94 26.17 -4.66
N LEU A 5 10.75 26.43 -4.11
CA LEU A 5 9.48 26.29 -4.83
C LEU A 5 9.39 27.25 -6.03
N LYS A 6 9.84 28.52 -5.86
CA LYS A 6 9.89 29.48 -6.97
C LYS A 6 10.83 29.00 -8.08
N LYS A 7 12.02 28.49 -7.72
CA LYS A 7 12.98 27.94 -8.68
C LYS A 7 12.40 26.72 -9.41
N ALA A 8 11.81 25.78 -8.69
CA ALA A 8 11.15 24.61 -9.29
C ALA A 8 10.04 25.02 -10.26
N LYS A 9 9.19 25.96 -9.86
CA LYS A 9 8.13 26.50 -10.72
C LYS A 9 8.71 27.13 -11.99
N ALA A 10 9.74 27.97 -11.87
CA ALA A 10 10.38 28.62 -13.02
C ALA A 10 11.01 27.60 -14.00
N ILE A 11 11.60 26.51 -13.48
CA ILE A 11 12.14 25.42 -14.31
C ILE A 11 11.02 24.72 -15.08
N ILE A 12 9.90 24.43 -14.42
CA ILE A 12 8.74 23.78 -15.05
C ILE A 12 8.12 24.66 -16.12
N GLU A 13 7.85 25.92 -15.78
CA GLU A 13 7.23 26.88 -16.71
C GLU A 13 8.14 27.24 -17.88
N GLY A 14 9.48 27.16 -17.69
CA GLY A 14 10.48 27.41 -18.73
C GLY A 14 10.84 26.20 -19.57
N TYR A 15 10.13 25.08 -19.45
CA TYR A 15 10.40 23.90 -20.27
C TYR A 15 10.06 24.17 -21.74
N ASP A 16 11.05 24.06 -22.62
CA ASP A 16 10.96 24.27 -24.06
C ASP A 16 11.31 23.02 -24.89
N GLY A 17 11.39 21.87 -24.24
CA GLY A 17 11.70 20.57 -24.85
C GLY A 17 10.55 19.98 -25.68
N PRO A 18 10.72 18.76 -26.20
CA PRO A 18 9.70 18.07 -26.97
C PRO A 18 8.43 17.80 -26.13
N ALA A 19 7.32 17.52 -26.80
CA ALA A 19 6.10 17.11 -26.12
C ALA A 19 6.32 15.80 -25.36
N VAL A 20 5.95 15.80 -24.08
CA VAL A 20 6.05 14.64 -23.19
C VAL A 20 4.71 14.34 -22.53
N ARG A 21 4.43 13.05 -22.37
CA ARG A 21 3.29 12.55 -21.60
C ARG A 21 3.82 11.82 -20.38
N VAL A 22 3.41 12.25 -19.20
CA VAL A 22 3.83 11.66 -17.93
C VAL A 22 2.63 11.03 -17.26
N MET A 23 2.68 9.72 -17.06
CA MET A 23 1.66 8.98 -16.33
C MET A 23 2.10 8.83 -14.87
N GLU A 24 1.30 9.30 -13.95
CA GLU A 24 1.46 8.97 -12.53
C GLU A 24 0.62 7.73 -12.20
N VAL A 25 1.12 6.89 -11.31
CA VAL A 25 0.54 5.56 -11.02
C VAL A 25 0.04 5.44 -9.58
N CYS A 26 -0.15 6.55 -8.89
CA CYS A 26 -0.60 6.57 -7.51
C CYS A 26 -1.81 7.49 -7.32
N GLY A 27 -2.92 6.94 -6.79
CA GLY A 27 -4.15 7.71 -6.55
C GLY A 27 -3.94 8.91 -5.61
N THR A 28 -3.07 8.78 -4.60
CA THR A 28 -2.70 9.89 -3.71
C THR A 28 -1.95 10.99 -4.47
N HIS A 29 -1.04 10.63 -5.38
CA HIS A 29 -0.34 11.60 -6.22
C HIS A 29 -1.32 12.30 -7.17
N THR A 30 -2.26 11.58 -7.77
CA THR A 30 -3.32 12.19 -8.60
C THR A 30 -4.08 13.24 -7.81
N HIS A 31 -4.50 12.89 -6.59
CA HIS A 31 -5.22 13.81 -5.70
C HIS A 31 -4.40 15.07 -5.40
N GLU A 32 -3.14 14.93 -5.00
CA GLU A 32 -2.26 16.05 -4.69
C GLU A 32 -1.96 16.93 -5.92
N ILE A 33 -1.77 16.35 -7.09
CA ILE A 33 -1.60 17.08 -8.36
C ILE A 33 -2.80 17.98 -8.65
N PHE A 34 -4.02 17.48 -8.42
CA PHE A 34 -5.24 18.28 -8.55
C PHE A 34 -5.37 19.32 -7.46
N HIS A 35 -5.20 18.92 -6.21
CA HIS A 35 -5.34 19.80 -5.03
C HIS A 35 -4.37 20.98 -5.07
N LEU A 36 -3.12 20.74 -5.43
CA LEU A 36 -2.09 21.78 -5.55
C LEU A 36 -2.15 22.55 -6.88
N GLY A 37 -3.02 22.17 -7.79
CA GLY A 37 -3.17 22.84 -9.09
C GLY A 37 -1.94 22.70 -10.00
N VAL A 38 -1.14 21.63 -9.85
CA VAL A 38 0.11 21.42 -10.61
C VAL A 38 -0.11 21.50 -12.12
N ARG A 39 -1.22 20.99 -12.62
CA ARG A 39 -1.57 21.04 -14.06
C ARG A 39 -1.62 22.46 -14.62
N LYS A 40 -1.91 23.48 -13.79
CA LYS A 40 -2.01 24.88 -14.23
C LYS A 40 -0.65 25.54 -14.45
N ILE A 41 0.41 24.99 -13.89
CA ILE A 41 1.77 25.52 -14.02
C ILE A 41 2.60 24.77 -15.06
N LEU A 42 2.05 23.70 -15.65
CA LEU A 42 2.74 22.94 -16.69
C LEU A 42 2.65 23.66 -18.04
N PRO A 43 3.73 23.68 -18.81
CA PRO A 43 3.70 24.18 -20.17
C PRO A 43 2.87 23.25 -21.08
N PRO A 44 2.37 23.75 -22.22
CA PRO A 44 1.48 22.98 -23.09
C PRO A 44 2.07 21.68 -23.64
N GLN A 45 3.40 21.58 -23.66
CA GLN A 45 4.13 20.40 -24.13
C GLN A 45 4.12 19.25 -23.11
N VAL A 46 3.74 19.51 -21.84
CA VAL A 46 3.75 18.50 -20.76
C VAL A 46 2.30 18.11 -20.43
N GLU A 47 1.93 16.90 -20.82
CA GLU A 47 0.63 16.31 -20.49
C GLU A 47 0.76 15.35 -19.30
N LEU A 48 -0.05 15.55 -18.25
CA LEU A 48 -0.19 14.59 -17.17
C LEU A 48 -1.36 13.65 -17.40
N ILE A 49 -1.09 12.35 -17.34
CA ILE A 49 -2.09 11.29 -17.49
C ILE A 49 -2.22 10.61 -16.12
N SER A 50 -3.45 10.46 -15.65
CA SER A 50 -3.73 9.65 -14.47
C SER A 50 -3.65 8.16 -14.84
N GLY A 51 -2.82 7.42 -14.14
CA GLY A 51 -2.66 5.99 -14.32
C GLY A 51 -3.71 5.18 -13.54
N PRO A 52 -3.55 3.84 -13.53
CA PRO A 52 -4.54 2.93 -12.93
C PRO A 52 -4.58 2.96 -11.40
N GLY A 53 -3.69 3.72 -10.74
CA GLY A 53 -3.48 3.67 -9.29
C GLY A 53 -2.43 2.64 -8.88
N CYS A 54 -2.07 2.62 -7.61
CA CYS A 54 -1.21 1.59 -7.03
C CYS A 54 -2.09 0.51 -6.37
N PRO A 55 -1.53 -0.70 -6.09
CA PRO A 55 -2.27 -1.77 -5.42
C PRO A 55 -2.98 -1.32 -4.14
N VAL A 56 -2.33 -0.50 -3.32
CA VAL A 56 -2.90 0.05 -2.07
C VAL A 56 -4.12 0.95 -2.36
N CYS A 57 -4.01 1.84 -3.37
CA CYS A 57 -5.08 2.78 -3.71
C CYS A 57 -6.31 2.10 -4.36
N VAL A 58 -6.14 0.92 -4.96
CA VAL A 58 -7.22 0.17 -5.61
C VAL A 58 -7.73 -0.99 -4.75
N THR A 59 -7.16 -1.20 -3.56
CA THR A 59 -7.66 -2.20 -2.60
C THR A 59 -9.09 -1.85 -2.21
N PRO A 60 -10.06 -2.76 -2.41
CA PRO A 60 -11.45 -2.49 -2.11
C PRO A 60 -11.68 -2.40 -0.58
N ALA A 61 -12.68 -1.61 -0.19
CA ALA A 61 -12.96 -1.36 1.22
C ALA A 61 -13.36 -2.64 1.98
N ASP A 62 -14.09 -3.55 1.34
CA ASP A 62 -14.50 -4.83 1.91
C ASP A 62 -13.32 -5.74 2.27
N PHE A 63 -12.22 -5.69 1.51
CA PHE A 63 -10.98 -6.39 1.86
C PHE A 63 -10.37 -5.87 3.18
N ILE A 64 -10.41 -4.55 3.37
CA ILE A 64 -9.96 -3.94 4.64
C ILE A 64 -10.92 -4.28 5.77
N ASP A 65 -12.23 -4.25 5.52
CA ASP A 65 -13.26 -4.59 6.51
C ASP A 65 -13.13 -6.04 7.00
N GLU A 66 -12.84 -6.98 6.08
CA GLU A 66 -12.58 -8.38 6.44
C GLU A 66 -11.33 -8.51 7.31
N ALA A 67 -10.23 -7.84 6.96
CA ALA A 67 -9.02 -7.85 7.75
C ALA A 67 -9.22 -7.25 9.15
N VAL A 68 -10.00 -6.16 9.26
CA VAL A 68 -10.39 -5.55 10.53
C VAL A 68 -11.22 -6.52 11.36
N TRP A 69 -12.20 -7.18 10.76
CA TRP A 69 -13.03 -8.17 11.42
C TRP A 69 -12.22 -9.38 11.92
N LEU A 70 -11.30 -9.90 11.12
CA LEU A 70 -10.40 -10.98 11.53
C LEU A 70 -9.55 -10.57 12.74
N ALA A 71 -9.02 -9.35 12.76
CA ALA A 71 -8.20 -8.86 13.85
C ALA A 71 -8.99 -8.66 15.15
N LEU A 72 -10.20 -8.10 15.08
CA LEU A 72 -10.99 -7.72 16.25
C LEU A 72 -11.86 -8.88 16.78
N GLU A 73 -12.50 -9.65 15.88
CA GLU A 73 -13.49 -10.64 16.27
C GLU A 73 -12.93 -12.08 16.30
N LYS A 74 -11.86 -12.34 15.54
CA LYS A 74 -11.24 -13.67 15.45
C LYS A 74 -9.88 -13.75 16.12
N ASN A 75 -9.38 -12.65 16.68
CA ASN A 75 -8.07 -12.57 17.32
C ASN A 75 -6.92 -13.05 16.40
N VAL A 76 -7.08 -12.83 15.08
CA VAL A 76 -6.06 -13.13 14.08
C VAL A 76 -5.04 -12.01 14.05
N THR A 77 -3.76 -12.36 13.95
CA THR A 77 -2.70 -11.38 13.70
C THR A 77 -2.64 -11.06 12.21
N ILE A 78 -2.89 -9.81 11.86
CA ILE A 78 -2.80 -9.31 10.50
C ILE A 78 -1.41 -8.74 10.27
N CYS A 79 -0.62 -9.40 9.41
CA CYS A 79 0.64 -8.89 8.92
C CYS A 79 0.42 -8.12 7.62
N THR A 80 0.98 -6.93 7.51
CA THR A 80 0.79 -6.07 6.33
C THR A 80 1.93 -5.08 6.14
N PHE A 81 2.08 -4.56 4.93
CA PHE A 81 2.94 -3.42 4.67
C PHE A 81 2.38 -2.14 5.30
N GLY A 82 3.28 -1.24 5.70
CA GLY A 82 2.92 -0.07 6.50
C GLY A 82 1.98 0.92 5.81
N ASP A 83 2.01 1.01 4.48
CA ASP A 83 1.15 1.89 3.69
C ASP A 83 -0.33 1.43 3.68
N LEU A 84 -0.60 0.13 3.80
CA LEU A 84 -1.96 -0.39 3.88
C LEU A 84 -2.64 -0.11 5.23
N VAL A 85 -1.87 0.10 6.30
CA VAL A 85 -2.39 0.26 7.68
C VAL A 85 -3.39 1.41 7.80
N ARG A 86 -3.21 2.47 7.02
CA ARG A 86 -4.05 3.68 7.05
C ARG A 86 -5.13 3.73 5.99
N VAL A 87 -5.20 2.72 5.12
CA VAL A 87 -6.25 2.65 4.09
C VAL A 87 -7.59 2.44 4.78
N PRO A 88 -8.59 3.28 4.50
CA PRO A 88 -9.89 3.14 5.13
C PRO A 88 -10.65 1.96 4.52
N GLY A 89 -11.27 1.15 5.38
CA GLY A 89 -12.40 0.30 5.02
C GLY A 89 -13.69 1.12 4.98
N SER A 90 -14.84 0.46 5.07
CA SER A 90 -16.14 1.14 5.12
C SER A 90 -16.33 1.96 6.40
N THR A 91 -15.77 1.53 7.52
CA THR A 91 -15.93 2.19 8.83
C THR A 91 -14.62 2.36 9.59
N LYS A 92 -13.66 1.49 9.40
CA LYS A 92 -12.40 1.46 10.15
C LYS A 92 -11.24 1.12 9.22
N SER A 93 -10.05 1.62 9.57
CA SER A 93 -8.77 1.18 9.03
C SER A 93 -8.13 0.12 9.93
N LEU A 94 -7.03 -0.48 9.47
CA LEU A 94 -6.21 -1.35 10.33
C LEU A 94 -5.55 -0.58 11.48
N ALA A 95 -5.28 0.72 11.30
CA ALA A 95 -4.80 1.60 12.38
C ALA A 95 -5.84 1.74 13.49
N ASP A 96 -7.11 1.90 13.12
CA ASP A 96 -8.22 1.96 14.08
C ASP A 96 -8.40 0.60 14.79
N ALA A 97 -8.34 -0.49 14.06
CA ALA A 97 -8.40 -1.84 14.64
C ALA A 97 -7.28 -2.06 15.67
N ARG A 98 -6.06 -1.61 15.36
CA ARG A 98 -4.93 -1.68 16.30
C ARG A 98 -5.19 -0.89 17.58
N SER A 99 -5.78 0.31 17.47
CA SER A 99 -6.13 1.13 18.64
C SER A 99 -7.20 0.50 19.53
N LEU A 100 -8.03 -0.37 18.95
CA LEU A 100 -9.08 -1.15 19.62
C LEU A 100 -8.60 -2.51 20.15
N GLY A 101 -7.30 -2.79 20.08
CA GLY A 101 -6.70 -4.02 20.59
C GLY A 101 -6.51 -5.13 19.55
N GLY A 102 -6.82 -4.87 18.28
CA GLY A 102 -6.53 -5.81 17.18
C GLY A 102 -5.02 -5.99 16.95
N LYS A 103 -4.61 -7.20 16.65
CA LYS A 103 -3.21 -7.57 16.41
C LYS A 103 -2.82 -7.20 14.98
N ILE A 104 -2.19 -6.07 14.80
CA ILE A 104 -1.70 -5.58 13.50
C ILE A 104 -0.18 -5.46 13.55
N GLN A 105 0.50 -6.31 12.78
CA GLN A 105 1.95 -6.38 12.66
C GLN A 105 2.40 -5.79 11.32
N MET A 106 3.17 -4.71 11.38
CA MET A 106 3.81 -4.18 10.16
C MET A 106 5.04 -5.01 9.81
N VAL A 107 5.14 -5.38 8.54
CA VAL A 107 6.24 -6.15 7.97
C VAL A 107 6.79 -5.45 6.71
N TYR A 108 8.02 -5.78 6.34
CA TYR A 108 8.68 -5.23 5.16
C TYR A 108 8.80 -6.25 4.02
N SER A 109 8.51 -7.51 4.31
CA SER A 109 8.50 -8.58 3.32
C SER A 109 7.49 -9.67 3.71
N PRO A 110 7.04 -10.52 2.75
CA PRO A 110 6.26 -11.71 3.05
C PRO A 110 7.02 -12.70 3.95
N MET A 111 8.36 -12.66 3.89
CA MET A 111 9.21 -13.52 4.72
C MET A 111 9.16 -13.13 6.19
N ASP A 112 9.04 -11.84 6.50
CA ASP A 112 8.91 -11.38 7.90
C ASP A 112 7.59 -11.90 8.51
N ALA A 113 6.51 -11.92 7.71
CA ALA A 113 5.23 -12.48 8.15
C ALA A 113 5.30 -14.01 8.35
N PHE A 114 6.03 -14.71 7.49
CA PHE A 114 6.32 -16.15 7.65
C PHE A 114 7.12 -16.43 8.93
N GLU A 115 8.22 -15.71 9.16
CA GLU A 115 9.02 -15.90 10.39
C GLU A 115 8.21 -15.55 11.64
N TYR A 116 7.38 -14.50 11.58
CA TYR A 116 6.44 -14.17 12.66
C TYR A 116 5.52 -15.36 12.99
N ALA A 117 4.89 -15.96 11.97
CA ALA A 117 4.01 -17.10 12.16
C ALA A 117 4.73 -18.34 12.73
N LYS A 118 5.99 -18.52 12.37
CA LYS A 118 6.85 -19.60 12.85
C LYS A 118 7.23 -19.44 14.32
N GLU A 119 7.43 -18.19 14.76
CA GLU A 119 7.75 -17.84 16.15
C GLU A 119 6.50 -17.85 17.06
N HIS A 120 5.30 -17.57 16.48
CA HIS A 120 4.03 -17.44 17.22
C HIS A 120 3.04 -18.54 16.79
N LYS A 121 3.39 -19.80 17.07
CA LYS A 121 2.61 -20.97 16.63
C LYS A 121 1.21 -21.09 17.24
N ASP A 122 0.95 -20.38 18.31
CA ASP A 122 -0.34 -20.26 19.00
C ASP A 122 -1.24 -19.16 18.43
N GLU A 123 -0.72 -18.33 17.52
CA GLU A 123 -1.47 -17.29 16.84
C GLU A 123 -1.80 -17.69 15.39
N GLN A 124 -3.01 -17.34 14.93
CA GLN A 124 -3.33 -17.38 13.51
C GLN A 124 -2.80 -16.11 12.85
N VAL A 125 -2.06 -16.23 11.77
CA VAL A 125 -1.40 -15.13 11.06
C VAL A 125 -1.90 -15.06 9.65
N VAL A 126 -2.40 -13.89 9.25
CA VAL A 126 -2.81 -13.60 7.88
C VAL A 126 -1.94 -12.48 7.34
N PHE A 127 -1.24 -12.73 6.24
CA PHE A 127 -0.47 -11.72 5.53
C PHE A 127 -1.28 -11.13 4.39
N LEU A 128 -1.58 -9.83 4.45
CA LEU A 128 -2.27 -9.12 3.37
C LEU A 128 -1.30 -8.87 2.21
N SER A 129 -1.36 -9.74 1.19
CA SER A 129 -0.45 -9.74 0.06
C SER A 129 -0.85 -8.73 -1.02
N VAL A 130 -0.98 -7.45 -0.63
CA VAL A 130 -1.28 -6.35 -1.55
C VAL A 130 0.01 -5.83 -2.19
N GLY A 131 0.12 -5.96 -3.51
CA GLY A 131 1.33 -5.55 -4.22
C GLY A 131 1.19 -5.66 -5.74
N PHE A 132 2.27 -5.31 -6.45
CA PHE A 132 2.38 -5.53 -7.89
C PHE A 132 2.79 -6.97 -8.19
N GLU A 133 2.72 -7.38 -9.45
CA GLU A 133 3.17 -8.72 -9.86
C GLU A 133 4.64 -9.02 -9.50
N THR A 134 5.47 -7.98 -9.39
CA THR A 134 6.87 -8.09 -8.95
C THR A 134 7.03 -8.59 -7.52
N THR A 135 6.01 -8.44 -6.66
CA THR A 135 6.01 -8.95 -5.28
C THR A 135 5.45 -10.36 -5.15
N THR A 136 4.73 -10.86 -6.16
CA THR A 136 4.10 -12.17 -6.20
C THR A 136 5.08 -13.33 -5.94
N PRO A 137 6.30 -13.38 -6.52
CA PRO A 137 7.24 -14.45 -6.26
C PRO A 137 7.60 -14.61 -4.78
N ALA A 138 7.80 -13.49 -4.07
CA ALA A 138 8.12 -13.52 -2.64
C ALA A 138 6.92 -14.00 -1.80
N SER A 139 5.69 -13.58 -2.15
CA SER A 139 4.47 -14.06 -1.50
C SER A 139 4.28 -15.56 -1.71
N CYS A 140 4.45 -16.06 -2.95
CA CYS A 140 4.38 -17.49 -3.25
C CYS A 140 5.46 -18.29 -2.51
N LEU A 141 6.68 -17.74 -2.41
CA LEU A 141 7.77 -18.38 -1.68
C LEU A 141 7.46 -18.51 -0.20
N SER A 142 6.87 -17.48 0.44
CA SER A 142 6.49 -17.53 1.85
C SER A 142 5.48 -18.65 2.14
N VAL A 143 4.48 -18.83 1.26
CA VAL A 143 3.49 -19.93 1.37
C VAL A 143 4.16 -21.30 1.19
N LYS A 144 5.03 -21.41 0.20
CA LYS A 144 5.79 -22.66 -0.03
C LYS A 144 6.61 -23.04 1.20
N MET A 145 7.35 -22.08 1.76
CA MET A 145 8.17 -22.31 2.96
C MET A 145 7.32 -22.61 4.19
N ALA A 146 6.18 -21.97 4.35
CA ALA A 146 5.23 -22.28 5.44
C ALA A 146 4.74 -23.73 5.34
N LYS A 147 4.39 -24.18 4.14
CA LYS A 147 4.01 -25.58 3.87
C LYS A 147 5.15 -26.56 4.18
N GLU A 148 6.37 -26.27 3.70
CA GLU A 148 7.55 -27.10 3.94
C GLU A 148 7.93 -27.16 5.43
N ALA A 149 7.71 -26.08 6.18
CA ALA A 149 7.92 -26.01 7.64
C ALA A 149 6.76 -26.61 8.43
N GLY A 150 5.70 -27.11 7.80
CA GLY A 150 4.52 -27.68 8.45
C GLY A 150 3.70 -26.68 9.26
N LEU A 151 3.76 -25.37 8.92
CA LEU A 151 2.94 -24.35 9.58
C LEU A 151 1.48 -24.51 9.16
N THR A 152 0.58 -24.48 10.13
CA THR A 152 -0.88 -24.53 9.94
C THR A 152 -1.56 -23.21 10.32
N ASN A 153 -0.77 -22.25 10.78
CA ASN A 153 -1.22 -20.97 11.33
C ASN A 153 -0.88 -19.77 10.43
N TYR A 154 -0.50 -19.99 9.17
CA TYR A 154 -0.12 -18.94 8.20
C TYR A 154 -1.00 -19.00 6.97
N ALA A 155 -1.59 -17.86 6.58
CA ALA A 155 -2.42 -17.75 5.38
C ALA A 155 -2.18 -16.43 4.64
N LEU A 156 -2.47 -16.46 3.33
CA LEU A 156 -2.57 -15.30 2.44
C LEU A 156 -3.98 -15.29 1.83
N PRO A 157 -4.70 -14.19 1.88
CA PRO A 157 -5.89 -13.95 1.07
C PRO A 157 -5.52 -13.51 -0.35
#